data_e138f79a0a45a982afbce347a823be29
#
_entry.id   e138f79a0a45a982afbce347a823be29
#
_cell.length_a   1.000
_cell.length_b   1.000
_cell.length_c   1.000
_cell.angle_alpha   90.00
_cell.angle_beta   90.00
_cell.angle_gamma   90.00
#
_symmetry.space_group_name_H-M   'P 1'
#
loop_
_entity.id
_entity.type
_entity.pdbx_description
1 polymer ?
#
loop_
_entity_poly.entity_id
_entity_poly.type
_entity_poly.pdbx_seq_one_letter_code
_entity_poly.pdbx_strand_id
1 'polypeptide(L)'
;MRILVDADACPVKDQIVRLAKKRGIAVVMVIDNTHVLSDGYSTVITVDKARDSADIKLANLMERGDVVVTQDFGVAAMALGKGARALNQNGMVYDSGNMDRLLFERHLGQKVRRAGGRTGTIKKRTAADDEAFFHALETLLDE
;
A
#
# COMPACT_ATOMS: atom_id res chain seq x y z
N MET A 1 -8.44 -7.33 -13.21
CA MET A 1 -7.46 -7.08 -12.12
C MET A 1 -6.74 -5.76 -12.38
N ARG A 2 -6.61 -4.94 -11.36
CA ARG A 2 -5.85 -3.68 -11.39
C ARG A 2 -4.94 -3.65 -10.16
N ILE A 3 -3.89 -2.84 -10.22
CA ILE A 3 -3.08 -2.53 -9.05
C ILE A 3 -3.47 -1.12 -8.59
N LEU A 4 -3.98 -1.00 -7.38
CA LEU A 4 -4.32 0.28 -6.76
C LEU A 4 -3.23 0.63 -5.76
N VAL A 5 -2.70 1.85 -5.84
CA VAL A 5 -1.54 2.27 -5.04
C VAL A 5 -1.90 3.47 -4.19
N ASP A 6 -1.70 3.34 -2.88
CA ASP A 6 -1.69 4.46 -1.95
C ASP A 6 -0.32 5.13 -2.13
N ALA A 7 -0.27 6.10 -3.04
CA ALA A 7 1.00 6.53 -3.64
C ALA A 7 1.78 7.56 -2.82
N ASP A 8 1.15 8.22 -1.86
CA ASP A 8 1.86 9.13 -0.97
C ASP A 8 2.86 8.33 -0.12
N ALA A 9 4.11 8.78 -0.12
CA ALA A 9 5.21 8.10 0.59
C ALA A 9 5.43 6.65 0.17
N CYS A 10 4.99 6.23 -1.02
CA CYS A 10 5.24 4.88 -1.53
C CYS A 10 6.62 4.83 -2.20
N PRO A 11 7.58 4.04 -1.67
CA PRO A 11 8.94 3.99 -2.22
C PRO A 11 9.11 3.01 -3.38
N VAL A 12 8.06 2.27 -3.76
CA VAL A 12 8.14 1.19 -4.76
C VAL A 12 7.33 1.46 -6.01
N LYS A 13 7.02 2.72 -6.29
CA LYS A 13 6.22 3.10 -7.47
C LYS A 13 6.84 2.60 -8.77
N ASP A 14 8.15 2.72 -8.93
CA ASP A 14 8.84 2.30 -10.17
C ASP A 14 8.76 0.79 -10.37
N GLN A 15 8.91 0.01 -9.31
CA GLN A 15 8.80 -1.45 -9.35
C GLN A 15 7.38 -1.88 -9.75
N ILE A 16 6.37 -1.21 -9.22
CA ILE A 16 4.96 -1.49 -9.56
C ILE A 16 4.72 -1.25 -11.04
N VAL A 17 5.11 -0.09 -11.55
CA VAL A 17 4.89 0.29 -12.94
C VAL A 17 5.63 -0.65 -13.89
N ARG A 18 6.88 -0.97 -13.57
CA ARG A 18 7.70 -1.87 -14.39
C ARG A 18 7.05 -3.25 -14.53
N LEU A 19 6.59 -3.82 -13.42
CA LEU A 19 5.94 -5.14 -13.42
C LEU A 19 4.58 -5.09 -14.13
N ALA A 20 3.81 -4.05 -13.90
CA ALA A 20 2.50 -3.86 -14.51
C ALA A 20 2.61 -3.73 -16.03
N LYS A 21 3.56 -2.94 -16.53
CA LYS A 21 3.82 -2.80 -17.97
C LYS A 21 4.16 -4.15 -18.62
N LYS A 22 5.01 -4.92 -17.95
CA LYS A 22 5.42 -6.23 -18.44
C LYS A 22 4.24 -7.18 -18.57
N ARG A 23 3.23 -7.05 -17.72
CA ARG A 23 2.07 -7.94 -17.70
C ARG A 23 0.80 -7.36 -18.31
N GLY A 24 0.85 -6.12 -18.76
CA GLY A 24 -0.31 -5.46 -19.32
C GLY A 24 -1.41 -5.17 -18.30
N ILE A 25 -1.05 -4.89 -17.06
CA ILE A 25 -1.98 -4.65 -15.95
C ILE A 25 -2.09 -3.14 -15.71
N ALA A 26 -3.33 -2.65 -15.57
CA ALA A 26 -3.58 -1.24 -15.26
C ALA A 26 -3.16 -0.91 -13.83
N VAL A 27 -2.60 0.29 -13.66
CA VAL A 27 -2.20 0.83 -12.35
C VAL A 27 -2.97 2.12 -12.11
N VAL A 28 -3.55 2.25 -10.94
CA VAL A 28 -4.19 3.48 -10.48
C VAL A 28 -3.43 3.96 -9.24
N MET A 29 -2.86 5.15 -9.33
CA MET A 29 -2.16 5.78 -8.21
C MET A 29 -3.02 6.89 -7.62
N VAL A 30 -3.26 6.83 -6.31
CA VAL A 30 -4.02 7.84 -5.59
C VAL A 30 -3.06 8.65 -4.75
N ILE A 31 -3.02 9.97 -4.99
CA ILE A 31 -2.17 10.92 -4.27
C ILE A 31 -3.00 12.09 -3.76
N ASP A 32 -2.49 12.80 -2.77
CA ASP A 32 -3.09 14.07 -2.37
C ASP A 32 -2.56 15.23 -3.24
N ASN A 33 -3.22 16.38 -3.17
CA ASN A 33 -2.91 17.55 -4.00
C ASN A 33 -1.63 18.29 -3.62
N THR A 34 -0.89 17.81 -2.62
CA THR A 34 0.43 18.37 -2.26
C THR A 34 1.56 17.74 -3.09
N HIS A 35 1.26 16.72 -3.87
CA HIS A 35 2.22 15.98 -4.70
C HIS A 35 1.84 16.05 -6.17
N VAL A 36 2.85 15.94 -7.04
CA VAL A 36 2.66 15.79 -8.48
C VAL A 36 3.33 14.50 -8.90
N LEU A 37 2.58 13.65 -9.62
CA LEU A 37 3.06 12.35 -10.08
C LEU A 37 2.66 12.14 -11.53
N SER A 38 3.62 11.75 -12.36
CA SER A 38 3.37 11.35 -13.74
C SER A 38 4.44 10.34 -14.15
N ASP A 39 4.03 9.15 -14.54
CA ASP A 39 4.95 8.09 -14.97
C ASP A 39 4.68 7.65 -16.43
N GLY A 40 3.72 8.27 -17.10
CA GLY A 40 3.36 7.94 -18.49
C GLY A 40 2.60 6.64 -18.65
N TYR A 41 2.28 5.94 -17.59
CA TYR A 41 1.58 4.66 -17.64
C TYR A 41 0.35 4.63 -16.73
N SER A 42 0.52 4.98 -15.45
CA SER A 42 -0.54 4.89 -14.45
C SER A 42 -1.62 5.95 -14.66
N THR A 43 -2.85 5.60 -14.30
CA THR A 43 -3.89 6.58 -14.07
C THR A 43 -3.65 7.20 -12.69
N VAL A 44 -3.44 8.50 -12.64
CA VAL A 44 -3.19 9.21 -11.39
C VAL A 44 -4.45 9.95 -10.98
N ILE A 45 -4.95 9.62 -9.79
CA ILE A 45 -6.10 10.30 -9.19
C ILE A 45 -5.58 11.16 -8.04
N THR A 46 -5.82 12.46 -8.14
CA THR A 46 -5.43 13.43 -7.11
C THR A 46 -6.64 13.73 -6.24
N VAL A 47 -6.49 13.58 -4.93
CA VAL A 47 -7.52 13.96 -3.97
C VAL A 47 -7.12 15.25 -3.27
N ASP A 48 -8.13 16.05 -2.87
CA ASP A 48 -7.91 17.27 -2.09
C ASP A 48 -7.72 16.89 -0.62
N LYS A 49 -6.50 17.02 -0.12
CA LYS A 49 -6.14 16.66 1.26
C LYS A 49 -7.02 17.35 2.30
N ALA A 50 -7.53 18.54 2.00
CA ALA A 50 -8.38 19.29 2.92
C ALA A 50 -9.84 18.82 2.95
N ARG A 51 -10.29 18.13 1.90
CA ARG A 51 -11.70 17.71 1.72
C ARG A 51 -11.88 16.20 1.68
N ASP A 52 -10.94 15.51 1.05
CA ASP A 52 -11.03 14.08 0.81
C ASP A 52 -9.78 13.40 1.34
N SER A 53 -9.91 12.13 1.72
CA SER A 53 -8.78 11.32 2.07
C SER A 53 -8.48 10.29 0.99
N ALA A 54 -7.19 10.01 0.78
CA ALA A 54 -6.75 9.01 -0.19
C ALA A 54 -7.27 7.62 0.16
N ASP A 55 -7.36 7.29 1.45
CA ASP A 55 -7.87 6.00 1.91
C ASP A 55 -9.34 5.79 1.58
N ILE A 56 -10.18 6.82 1.71
CA ILE A 56 -11.59 6.76 1.31
C ILE A 56 -11.71 6.58 -0.20
N LYS A 57 -10.91 7.33 -0.98
CA LYS A 57 -10.91 7.21 -2.43
C LYS A 57 -10.50 5.80 -2.86
N LEU A 58 -9.45 5.26 -2.28
CA LEU A 58 -9.00 3.89 -2.53
C LEU A 58 -10.10 2.87 -2.21
N ALA A 59 -10.75 3.01 -1.05
CA ALA A 59 -11.82 2.12 -0.63
C ALA A 59 -12.97 2.11 -1.64
N ASN A 60 -13.33 3.28 -2.17
CA ASN A 60 -14.41 3.40 -3.15
C ASN A 60 -14.04 2.81 -4.52
N LEU A 61 -12.75 2.80 -4.86
CA LEU A 61 -12.25 2.25 -6.13
C LEU A 61 -12.07 0.74 -6.10
N MET A 62 -11.80 0.16 -4.93
CA MET A 62 -11.49 -1.26 -4.79
C MET A 62 -12.59 -2.17 -5.30
N GLU A 63 -12.20 -3.20 -6.03
CA GLU A 63 -13.07 -4.26 -6.50
C GLU A 63 -12.45 -5.62 -6.20
N ARG A 64 -13.28 -6.65 -6.18
CA ARG A 64 -12.82 -8.04 -6.03
C ARG A 64 -11.77 -8.36 -7.09
N GLY A 65 -10.67 -8.97 -6.66
CA GLY A 65 -9.58 -9.37 -7.55
C GLY A 65 -8.51 -8.29 -7.76
N ASP A 66 -8.73 -7.07 -7.30
CA ASP A 66 -7.69 -6.02 -7.35
C ASP A 66 -6.56 -6.33 -6.37
N VAL A 67 -5.38 -5.75 -6.63
CA VAL A 67 -4.24 -5.80 -5.72
C VAL A 67 -3.97 -4.37 -5.23
N VAL A 68 -3.94 -4.20 -3.92
CA VAL A 68 -3.78 -2.88 -3.29
C VAL A 68 -2.42 -2.80 -2.59
N VAL A 69 -1.65 -1.78 -2.91
CA VAL A 69 -0.35 -1.51 -2.26
C VAL A 69 -0.54 -0.36 -1.29
N THR A 70 -0.41 -0.63 -0.01
CA THR A 70 -0.63 0.37 1.04
C THR A 70 0.13 0.03 2.32
N GLN A 71 0.51 1.06 3.06
CA GLN A 71 1.06 0.94 4.41
C GLN A 71 -0.02 1.13 5.48
N ASP A 72 -1.23 1.49 5.08
CA ASP A 72 -2.35 1.80 5.98
C ASP A 72 -3.16 0.55 6.28
N PHE A 73 -3.24 0.18 7.56
CA PHE A 73 -3.98 -1.01 8.00
C PHE A 73 -5.48 -0.90 7.71
N GLY A 74 -6.04 0.30 7.80
CA GLY A 74 -7.47 0.50 7.49
C GLY A 74 -7.77 0.23 6.03
N VAL A 75 -6.90 0.71 5.13
CA VAL A 75 -7.02 0.45 3.69
C VAL A 75 -6.86 -1.04 3.41
N ALA A 76 -5.87 -1.69 4.02
CA ALA A 76 -5.65 -3.13 3.86
C ALA A 76 -6.85 -3.95 4.33
N ALA A 77 -7.42 -3.59 5.48
CA ALA A 77 -8.61 -4.26 6.01
C ALA A 77 -9.81 -4.12 5.07
N MET A 78 -10.01 -2.93 4.50
CA MET A 78 -11.08 -2.70 3.51
C MET A 78 -10.85 -3.53 2.24
N ALA A 79 -9.61 -3.62 1.78
CA ALA A 79 -9.27 -4.44 0.62
C ALA A 79 -9.64 -5.90 0.85
N LEU A 80 -9.23 -6.47 1.98
CA LEU A 80 -9.55 -7.85 2.31
C LEU A 80 -11.05 -8.06 2.41
N GLY A 81 -11.77 -7.13 3.01
CA GLY A 81 -13.24 -7.21 3.14
C GLY A 81 -13.96 -7.17 1.80
N LYS A 82 -13.38 -6.56 0.78
CA LYS A 82 -13.96 -6.49 -0.57
C LYS A 82 -13.51 -7.62 -1.50
N GLY A 83 -12.68 -8.53 -1.01
CA GLY A 83 -12.15 -9.63 -1.82
C GLY A 83 -10.98 -9.22 -2.70
N ALA A 84 -10.37 -8.07 -2.44
CA ALA A 84 -9.10 -7.68 -3.02
C ALA A 84 -7.95 -8.23 -2.18
N ARG A 85 -6.75 -8.21 -2.73
CA ARG A 85 -5.53 -8.57 -2.00
C ARG A 85 -4.76 -7.31 -1.68
N ALA A 86 -3.97 -7.33 -0.64
CA ALA A 86 -3.21 -6.16 -0.21
C ALA A 86 -1.82 -6.56 0.27
N LEU A 87 -0.83 -5.70 -0.01
CA LEU A 87 0.53 -5.87 0.49
C LEU A 87 1.13 -4.50 0.80
N ASN A 88 2.15 -4.51 1.67
CA ASN A 88 2.89 -3.30 2.00
C ASN A 88 4.14 -3.15 1.12
N GLN A 89 4.87 -2.05 1.30
CA GLN A 89 6.06 -1.73 0.52
C GLN A 89 7.25 -2.66 0.73
N ASN A 90 7.21 -3.52 1.74
CA ASN A 90 8.27 -4.50 2.02
C ASN A 90 7.90 -5.90 1.53
N GLY A 91 6.75 -6.03 0.87
CA GLY A 91 6.30 -7.31 0.35
C GLY A 91 5.51 -8.16 1.34
N MET A 92 5.17 -7.62 2.50
CA MET A 92 4.30 -8.33 3.42
C MET A 92 2.86 -8.31 2.89
N VAL A 93 2.32 -9.49 2.64
CA VAL A 93 0.93 -9.65 2.21
C VAL A 93 0.03 -9.66 3.43
N TYR A 94 -0.95 -8.77 3.44
CA TYR A 94 -1.92 -8.71 4.54
C TYR A 94 -2.89 -9.88 4.47
N ASP A 95 -3.14 -10.51 5.61
CA ASP A 95 -4.17 -11.53 5.78
C ASP A 95 -4.85 -11.34 7.14
N SER A 96 -5.91 -12.10 7.42
CA SER A 96 -6.65 -11.95 8.67
C SER A 96 -5.78 -12.23 9.90
N GLY A 97 -4.85 -13.19 9.80
CA GLY A 97 -3.96 -13.55 10.90
C GLY A 97 -2.95 -12.45 11.24
N ASN A 98 -2.25 -11.91 10.22
CA ASN A 98 -1.26 -10.88 10.46
C ASN A 98 -1.90 -9.51 10.75
N MET A 99 -3.10 -9.25 10.26
CA MET A 99 -3.84 -8.02 10.59
C MET A 99 -4.10 -7.88 12.08
N ASP A 100 -4.54 -8.94 12.73
CA ASP A 100 -4.80 -8.93 14.18
C ASP A 100 -3.53 -8.65 14.95
N ARG A 101 -2.42 -9.30 14.60
CA ARG A 101 -1.12 -9.07 15.21
C ARG A 101 -0.64 -7.64 15.04
N LEU A 102 -0.74 -7.11 13.82
CA LEU A 102 -0.27 -5.75 13.50
C LEU A 102 -1.08 -4.69 14.24
N LEU A 103 -2.39 -4.87 14.35
CA LEU A 103 -3.24 -3.95 15.12
C LEU A 103 -2.87 -3.98 16.60
N PHE A 104 -2.58 -5.14 17.16
CA PHE A 104 -2.13 -5.29 18.53
C PHE A 104 -0.79 -4.59 18.76
N GLU A 105 0.18 -4.81 17.87
CA GLU A 105 1.50 -4.16 17.96
C GLU A 105 1.37 -2.63 17.88
N ARG A 106 0.49 -2.13 17.02
CA ARG A 106 0.21 -0.69 16.92
C ARG A 106 -0.34 -0.14 18.22
N HIS A 107 -1.27 -0.87 18.85
CA HIS A 107 -1.86 -0.48 20.12
C HIS A 107 -0.79 -0.43 21.25
N LEU A 108 0.07 -1.43 21.33
CA LEU A 108 1.20 -1.45 22.26
C LEU A 108 2.14 -0.27 22.01
N GLY A 109 2.47 -0.01 20.74
CA GLY A 109 3.33 1.12 20.37
C GLY A 109 2.76 2.46 20.83
N GLN A 110 1.45 2.66 20.70
CA GLN A 110 0.78 3.87 21.19
C GLN A 110 0.89 3.99 22.72
N LYS A 111 0.71 2.90 23.46
CA LYS A 111 0.86 2.90 24.92
C LYS A 111 2.28 3.24 25.35
N VAL A 112 3.29 2.68 24.69
CA VAL A 112 4.70 2.96 24.96
C VAL A 112 5.00 4.44 24.72
N ARG A 113 4.55 5.02 23.63
CA ARG A 113 4.75 6.45 23.31
C ARG A 113 4.07 7.36 24.35
N ARG A 114 2.86 7.03 24.77
CA ARG A 114 2.14 7.77 25.83
C ARG A 114 2.89 7.76 27.15
N ALA A 115 3.61 6.67 27.44
CA ALA A 115 4.45 6.55 28.62
C ALA A 115 5.82 7.23 28.47
N GLY A 116 6.10 7.90 27.33
CA GLY A 116 7.38 8.56 27.07
C GLY A 116 8.46 7.65 26.51
N GLY A 117 8.12 6.43 26.12
CA GLY A 117 9.06 5.47 25.56
C GLY A 117 9.16 5.53 24.04
N ARG A 118 10.05 4.71 23.50
CA ARG A 118 10.23 4.52 22.05
C ARG A 118 9.89 3.09 21.67
N THR A 119 9.30 2.90 20.49
CA THR A 119 8.83 1.59 20.02
C THR A 119 9.82 0.85 19.13
N GLY A 120 10.95 1.46 18.77
CA GLY A 120 11.98 0.83 17.95
C GLY A 120 12.83 1.84 17.20
N THR A 121 13.75 1.34 16.38
CA THR A 121 14.61 2.16 15.54
C THR A 121 14.06 2.20 14.11
N ILE A 122 14.18 3.37 13.47
CA ILE A 122 13.85 3.52 12.06
C ILE A 122 15.00 2.95 11.24
N LYS A 123 14.70 1.94 10.40
CA LYS A 123 15.68 1.36 9.50
C LYS A 123 15.61 2.04 8.14
N LYS A 124 16.77 2.33 7.57
CA LYS A 124 16.87 2.82 6.22
C LYS A 124 16.48 1.70 5.23
N ARG A 125 15.67 2.05 4.24
CA ARG A 125 15.26 1.12 3.19
C ARG A 125 16.46 0.71 2.33
N THR A 126 16.51 -0.58 1.96
CA THR A 126 17.61 -1.16 1.17
C THR A 126 17.08 -1.69 -0.17
N ALA A 127 18.01 -1.99 -1.09
CA ALA A 127 17.67 -2.65 -2.34
C ALA A 127 17.03 -4.03 -2.12
N ALA A 128 17.42 -4.73 -1.04
CA ALA A 128 16.81 -6.01 -0.69
C ALA A 128 15.33 -5.87 -0.34
N ASP A 129 14.93 -4.76 0.28
CA ASP A 129 13.54 -4.46 0.57
C ASP A 129 12.74 -4.29 -0.72
N ASP A 130 13.31 -3.61 -1.72
CA ASP A 130 12.69 -3.41 -3.02
C ASP A 130 12.52 -4.72 -3.78
N GLU A 131 13.52 -5.60 -3.73
CA GLU A 131 13.45 -6.93 -4.34
C GLU A 131 12.40 -7.80 -3.67
N ALA A 132 12.34 -7.78 -2.34
CA ALA A 132 11.33 -8.53 -1.59
C ALA A 132 9.91 -8.10 -1.99
N PHE A 133 9.70 -6.79 -2.12
CA PHE A 133 8.43 -6.26 -2.59
C PHE A 133 8.11 -6.74 -4.02
N PHE A 134 9.07 -6.61 -4.93
CA PHE A 134 8.88 -7.00 -6.33
C PHE A 134 8.48 -8.48 -6.44
N HIS A 135 9.17 -9.36 -5.73
CA HIS A 135 8.86 -10.79 -5.72
C HIS A 135 7.48 -11.09 -5.13
N ALA A 136 7.11 -10.40 -4.05
CA ALA A 136 5.80 -10.58 -3.43
C ALA A 136 4.67 -10.13 -4.36
N LEU A 137 4.83 -8.98 -5.01
CA LEU A 137 3.86 -8.49 -5.99
C LEU A 137 3.74 -9.46 -7.17
N GLU A 138 4.85 -9.92 -7.70
CA GLU A 138 4.89 -10.87 -8.80
C GLU A 138 4.12 -12.14 -8.45
N THR A 139 4.34 -12.68 -7.25
CA THR A 139 3.63 -13.86 -6.76
C THR A 139 2.13 -13.63 -6.67
N LEU A 140 1.72 -12.48 -6.15
CA LEU A 140 0.29 -12.13 -6.08
C LEU A 140 -0.36 -12.03 -7.45
N LEU A 141 0.35 -11.48 -8.43
CA LEU A 141 -0.17 -11.31 -9.79
C LEU A 141 -0.28 -12.66 -10.53
N ASP A 142 0.47 -13.67 -10.10
CA ASP A 142 0.43 -15.02 -10.67
C ASP A 142 -0.68 -15.91 -10.09
N GLU A 143 -1.31 -15.49 -9.02
CA GLU A 143 -2.38 -16.26 -8.38
C GLU A 143 -3.71 -16.19 -9.13
#